data_054a1bdef9dd18522adc05319550d1a4
#
_entry.id   054a1bdef9dd18522adc05319550d1a4
#
_cell.length_a   1.000
_cell.length_b   1.000
_cell.length_c   1.000
_cell.angle_alpha   90.00
_cell.angle_beta   90.00
_cell.angle_gamma   90.00
#
_symmetry.space_group_name_H-M   'P 1'
#
loop_
_entity.id
_entity.type
_entity.pdbx_description
1 polymer ?
#
loop_
_entity_poly.entity_id
_entity_poly.type
_entity_poly.pdbx_seq_one_letter_code
_entity_poly.pdbx_strand_id
1 'polypeptide(L)'
;MKIYLVAPFVFILATTTNKCKNKNEGSAYKGKLEVKGMCMNYTIRLLEGKIDTSKFVAEWKNEITGKTHKNVFALGSVCTFPSTINEGDEFYFTIDTTYVSNCAVCLAYYPKPVKSIAIKVVNK
;
A
#
# COMPACT_ATOMS: atom_id res chain seq x y z
N MET A 1 -39.41 61.66 18.15
CA MET A 1 -38.22 61.01 18.64
C MET A 1 -38.20 59.58 18.12
N LYS A 2 -37.42 59.30 17.12
CA LYS A 2 -37.27 57.95 16.56
C LYS A 2 -36.02 57.33 17.15
N ILE A 3 -36.20 56.29 17.93
CA ILE A 3 -35.09 55.52 18.47
C ILE A 3 -34.72 54.44 17.43
N TYR A 4 -33.57 54.60 16.82
CA TYR A 4 -33.01 53.55 15.95
C TYR A 4 -32.21 52.58 16.83
N LEU A 5 -32.77 51.39 17.01
CA LEU A 5 -32.08 50.25 17.58
C LEU A 5 -31.18 49.67 16.51
N VAL A 6 -29.89 50.00 16.62
CA VAL A 6 -28.86 49.37 15.82
C VAL A 6 -28.48 48.04 16.51
N ALA A 7 -28.94 46.94 15.97
CA ALA A 7 -28.53 45.64 16.42
C ALA A 7 -27.08 45.37 15.94
N PRO A 8 -26.16 44.99 16.82
CA PRO A 8 -24.84 44.62 16.36
C PRO A 8 -24.93 43.22 15.72
N PHE A 9 -24.58 43.19 14.46
CA PHE A 9 -24.39 41.96 13.70
C PHE A 9 -23.11 41.29 14.21
N VAL A 10 -23.25 40.29 15.06
CA VAL A 10 -22.13 39.47 15.50
C VAL A 10 -21.76 38.51 14.35
N PHE A 11 -20.73 38.85 13.62
CA PHE A 11 -20.09 37.94 12.66
C PHE A 11 -19.37 36.85 13.46
N ILE A 12 -19.98 35.69 13.57
CA ILE A 12 -19.31 34.50 14.05
C ILE A 12 -18.44 33.99 12.88
N LEU A 13 -17.15 34.34 12.91
CA LEU A 13 -16.16 33.69 12.07
C LEU A 13 -16.01 32.26 12.56
N ALA A 14 -16.67 31.34 11.88
CA ALA A 14 -16.40 29.92 12.02
C ALA A 14 -15.01 29.65 11.46
N THR A 15 -14.02 29.63 12.33
CA THR A 15 -12.70 29.14 11.95
C THR A 15 -12.78 27.62 11.78
N THR A 16 -12.94 27.19 10.55
CA THR A 16 -12.73 25.79 10.18
C THR A 16 -11.25 25.49 10.36
N THR A 17 -10.91 24.91 11.48
CA THR A 17 -9.56 24.35 11.66
C THR A 17 -9.46 23.10 10.81
N ASN A 18 -8.91 23.24 9.62
CA ASN A 18 -8.44 22.10 8.84
C ASN A 18 -7.28 21.50 9.60
N LYS A 19 -7.55 20.41 10.32
CA LYS A 19 -6.47 19.60 10.85
C LYS A 19 -5.74 18.96 9.67
N CYS A 20 -4.62 19.52 9.29
CA CYS A 20 -3.67 18.86 8.42
C CYS A 20 -3.19 17.62 9.17
N LYS A 21 -3.67 16.45 8.79
CA LYS A 21 -3.07 15.19 9.22
C LYS A 21 -1.66 15.16 8.67
N ASN A 22 -0.66 15.18 9.54
CA ASN A 22 0.71 14.91 9.15
C ASN A 22 0.76 13.54 8.50
N LYS A 23 1.01 13.53 7.19
CA LYS A 23 1.08 12.29 6.40
C LYS A 23 2.39 11.52 6.60
N ASN A 24 3.20 11.87 7.60
CA ASN A 24 4.58 11.43 7.66
C ASN A 24 4.83 10.15 8.44
N GLU A 25 3.87 9.61 9.15
CA GLU A 25 4.07 8.35 9.85
C GLU A 25 2.82 7.48 9.74
N GLY A 26 2.99 6.31 9.11
CA GLY A 26 2.01 5.24 9.14
C GLY A 26 0.87 5.33 8.14
N SER A 27 1.01 6.09 7.04
CA SER A 27 0.05 5.95 5.96
C SER A 27 0.22 4.60 5.30
N ALA A 28 -0.80 3.76 5.43
CA ALA A 28 -0.82 2.46 4.78
C ALA A 28 -1.01 2.64 3.28
N TYR A 29 -0.27 1.84 2.53
CA TYR A 29 -0.49 1.65 1.10
C TYR A 29 -1.57 0.60 0.90
N LYS A 30 -2.23 0.63 -0.25
CA LYS A 30 -3.15 -0.43 -0.65
C LYS A 30 -2.53 -1.26 -1.75
N GLY A 31 -2.53 -2.56 -1.56
CA GLY A 31 -2.01 -3.54 -2.50
C GLY A 31 -3.01 -4.61 -2.83
N LYS A 32 -2.68 -5.38 -3.85
CA LYS A 32 -3.42 -6.56 -4.27
C LYS A 32 -2.45 -7.70 -4.50
N LEU A 33 -2.78 -8.89 -4.02
CA LEU A 33 -2.02 -10.09 -4.38
C LEU A 33 -2.33 -10.43 -5.85
N GLU A 34 -1.48 -9.98 -6.74
CA GLU A 34 -1.69 -10.08 -8.18
C GLU A 34 -1.40 -11.49 -8.70
N VAL A 35 -0.34 -12.10 -8.21
CA VAL A 35 0.06 -13.47 -8.55
C VAL A 35 0.51 -14.19 -7.30
N LYS A 36 -0.14 -15.34 -7.02
CA LYS A 36 0.23 -16.23 -5.93
C LYS A 36 1.04 -17.41 -6.49
N GLY A 37 2.29 -17.12 -6.84
CA GLY A 37 3.20 -18.13 -7.39
C GLY A 37 3.60 -19.16 -6.35
N MET A 38 4.03 -20.35 -6.80
CA MET A 38 4.49 -21.41 -5.91
C MET A 38 5.69 -20.96 -5.08
N CYS A 39 5.88 -21.57 -3.92
CA CYS A 39 7.02 -21.29 -3.05
C CYS A 39 7.10 -19.83 -2.59
N MET A 40 5.97 -19.18 -2.37
CA MET A 40 5.91 -17.77 -1.93
C MET A 40 6.52 -16.78 -2.95
N ASN A 41 6.66 -17.17 -4.20
CA ASN A 41 7.06 -16.26 -5.28
C ASN A 41 5.86 -15.39 -5.67
N TYR A 42 5.47 -14.50 -4.76
CA TYR A 42 4.28 -13.67 -4.91
C TYR A 42 4.59 -12.34 -5.58
N THR A 43 3.67 -11.87 -6.39
CA THR A 43 3.70 -10.55 -7.00
C THR A 43 2.58 -9.70 -6.43
N ILE A 44 2.93 -8.54 -5.92
CA ILE A 44 2.01 -7.57 -5.33
C ILE A 44 1.86 -6.39 -6.29
N ARG A 45 0.63 -5.98 -6.51
CA ARG A 45 0.32 -4.74 -7.24
C ARG A 45 0.05 -3.61 -6.28
N LEU A 46 0.68 -2.47 -6.51
CA LEU A 46 0.37 -1.23 -5.79
C LEU A 46 -0.91 -0.62 -6.36
N LEU A 47 -1.93 -0.46 -5.54
CA LEU A 47 -3.21 0.15 -5.91
C LEU A 47 -3.31 1.61 -5.46
N GLU A 48 -2.90 1.90 -4.24
CA GLU A 48 -2.96 3.26 -3.66
C GLU A 48 -1.70 3.57 -2.88
N GLY A 49 -1.26 4.80 -2.97
CA GLY A 49 -0.11 5.33 -2.27
C GLY A 49 1.06 5.60 -3.20
N LYS A 50 2.01 6.39 -2.70
CA LYS A 50 3.20 6.76 -3.45
C LYS A 50 4.40 6.03 -2.88
N ILE A 51 4.91 5.08 -3.64
CA ILE A 51 6.19 4.42 -3.40
C ILE A 51 7.17 4.93 -4.45
N ASP A 52 8.43 5.08 -4.06
CA ASP A 52 9.49 5.44 -5.00
C ASP A 52 9.48 4.50 -6.21
N THR A 53 9.46 5.06 -7.42
CA THR A 53 9.40 4.31 -8.67
C THR A 53 10.60 3.38 -8.89
N SER A 54 11.70 3.58 -8.15
CA SER A 54 12.85 2.68 -8.14
C SER A 54 12.58 1.35 -7.44
N LYS A 55 11.49 1.25 -6.64
CA LYS A 55 11.19 0.09 -5.81
C LYS A 55 10.17 -0.88 -6.41
N PHE A 56 9.52 -0.50 -7.48
CA PHE A 56 8.58 -1.36 -8.19
C PHE A 56 8.76 -1.25 -9.71
N VAL A 57 8.13 -2.16 -10.43
CA VAL A 57 8.18 -2.24 -11.89
C VAL A 57 6.88 -1.70 -12.46
N ALA A 58 6.97 -0.73 -13.36
CA ALA A 58 5.79 -0.14 -13.99
C ALA A 58 5.02 -1.15 -14.85
N GLU A 59 5.74 -2.07 -15.49
CA GLU A 59 5.16 -3.11 -16.34
C GLU A 59 6.02 -4.37 -16.29
N TRP A 60 5.37 -5.50 -16.02
CA TRP A 60 6.02 -6.79 -15.92
C TRP A 60 5.17 -7.87 -16.58
N LYS A 61 5.79 -8.67 -17.43
CA LYS A 61 5.14 -9.79 -18.09
C LYS A 61 5.48 -11.10 -17.39
N ASN A 62 4.45 -11.84 -16.99
CA ASN A 62 4.62 -13.20 -16.47
C ASN A 62 4.87 -14.16 -17.63
N GLU A 63 6.03 -14.77 -17.67
CA GLU A 63 6.46 -15.69 -18.74
C GLU A 63 5.60 -16.95 -18.85
N ILE A 64 5.01 -17.39 -17.73
CA ILE A 64 4.17 -18.60 -17.70
C ILE A 64 2.78 -18.33 -18.25
N THR A 65 2.15 -17.25 -17.82
CA THR A 65 0.76 -16.92 -18.21
C THR A 65 0.67 -16.06 -19.45
N GLY A 66 1.75 -15.36 -19.82
CA GLY A 66 1.78 -14.36 -20.87
C GLY A 66 1.08 -13.05 -20.52
N LYS A 67 0.57 -12.91 -19.29
CA LYS A 67 -0.10 -11.70 -18.83
C LYS A 67 0.88 -10.62 -18.45
N THR A 68 0.55 -9.38 -18.77
CA THR A 68 1.28 -8.19 -18.35
C THR A 68 0.60 -7.57 -17.14
N HIS A 69 1.39 -7.27 -16.11
CA HIS A 69 0.95 -6.67 -14.85
C HIS A 69 1.60 -5.31 -14.68
N LYS A 70 0.86 -4.34 -14.14
CA LYS A 70 1.33 -2.97 -13.97
C LYS A 70 1.55 -2.62 -12.51
N ASN A 71 2.57 -1.80 -12.25
CA ASN A 71 2.88 -1.28 -10.92
C ASN A 71 3.04 -2.40 -9.88
N VAL A 72 3.92 -3.33 -10.15
CA VAL A 72 4.11 -4.55 -9.36
C VAL A 72 5.51 -4.65 -8.78
N PHE A 73 5.60 -5.36 -7.68
CA PHE A 73 6.86 -5.75 -7.05
C PHE A 73 6.75 -7.17 -6.51
N ALA A 74 7.88 -7.83 -6.36
CA ALA A 74 7.93 -9.13 -5.71
C ALA A 74 7.83 -8.97 -4.19
N LEU A 75 7.12 -9.90 -3.54
CA LEU A 75 7.06 -9.94 -2.08
C LEU A 75 8.42 -10.31 -1.51
N GLY A 76 9.03 -9.39 -0.75
CA GLY A 76 10.29 -9.61 -0.06
C GLY A 76 10.14 -10.28 1.30
N SER A 77 9.01 -10.06 1.97
CA SER A 77 8.74 -10.50 3.35
C SER A 77 7.91 -11.78 3.41
N VAL A 78 8.40 -12.85 2.81
CA VAL A 78 7.65 -14.12 2.67
C VAL A 78 7.32 -14.79 4.02
N CYS A 79 8.18 -14.62 5.03
CA CYS A 79 7.99 -15.28 6.33
C CYS A 79 6.86 -14.68 7.16
N THR A 80 6.47 -13.45 6.89
CA THR A 80 5.46 -12.71 7.68
C THR A 80 4.18 -12.41 6.92
N PHE A 81 4.12 -12.79 5.66
CA PHE A 81 2.93 -12.54 4.83
C PHE A 81 1.79 -13.48 5.24
N PRO A 82 0.58 -12.96 5.50
CA PRO A 82 -0.54 -13.79 5.94
C PRO A 82 -0.95 -14.84 4.90
N SER A 83 -1.05 -16.09 5.33
CA SER A 83 -1.48 -17.21 4.47
C SER A 83 -2.94 -17.15 4.06
N THR A 84 -3.73 -16.33 4.74
CA THR A 84 -5.16 -16.12 4.47
C THR A 84 -5.44 -15.23 3.27
N ILE A 85 -4.44 -14.51 2.78
CA ILE A 85 -4.58 -13.66 1.61
C ILE A 85 -4.46 -14.53 0.37
N ASN A 86 -5.48 -14.48 -0.49
CA ASN A 86 -5.55 -15.21 -1.74
C ASN A 86 -5.28 -14.33 -2.94
N GLU A 87 -4.96 -14.93 -4.07
CA GLU A 87 -4.81 -14.21 -5.34
C GLU A 87 -6.07 -13.41 -5.65
N GLY A 88 -5.88 -12.13 -5.96
CA GLY A 88 -6.96 -11.19 -6.19
C GLY A 88 -7.41 -10.39 -4.96
N ASP A 89 -7.03 -10.81 -3.75
CA ASP A 89 -7.39 -10.09 -2.54
C ASP A 89 -6.63 -8.78 -2.41
N GLU A 90 -7.32 -7.75 -1.94
CA GLU A 90 -6.75 -6.45 -1.62
C GLU A 90 -6.45 -6.36 -0.13
N PHE A 91 -5.41 -5.64 0.22
CA PHE A 91 -4.98 -5.46 1.60
C PHE A 91 -4.23 -4.13 1.77
N TYR A 92 -4.13 -3.68 3.02
CA TYR A 92 -3.30 -2.53 3.38
C TYR A 92 -1.97 -3.01 3.93
N PHE A 93 -0.91 -2.26 3.63
CA PHE A 93 0.43 -2.61 4.07
C PHE A 93 1.29 -1.37 4.33
N THR A 94 2.32 -1.55 5.12
CA THR A 94 3.43 -0.60 5.26
C THR A 94 4.71 -1.26 4.79
N ILE A 95 5.72 -0.45 4.43
CA ILE A 95 7.04 -0.98 4.08
C ILE A 95 7.75 -1.37 5.37
N ASP A 96 8.23 -2.61 5.43
CA ASP A 96 8.95 -3.15 6.57
C ASP A 96 10.45 -3.06 6.35
N THR A 97 11.08 -2.08 6.98
CA THR A 97 12.53 -1.86 6.88
C THR A 97 13.32 -2.75 7.84
N THR A 98 12.63 -3.44 8.75
CA THR A 98 13.25 -4.28 9.79
C THR A 98 13.10 -5.77 9.53
N TYR A 99 12.52 -6.16 8.40
CA TYR A 99 12.28 -7.55 8.06
C TYR A 99 13.57 -8.37 8.02
N VAL A 100 13.52 -9.52 8.66
CA VAL A 100 14.57 -10.53 8.61
C VAL A 100 13.94 -11.85 8.18
N SER A 101 14.52 -12.49 7.16
CA SER A 101 14.09 -13.81 6.72
C SER A 101 14.56 -14.88 7.71
N ASN A 102 13.62 -15.46 8.45
CA ASN A 102 13.91 -16.45 9.50
C ASN A 102 13.08 -17.74 9.38
N CYS A 103 12.47 -17.96 8.23
CA CYS A 103 11.69 -19.17 7.96
C CYS A 103 12.31 -19.97 6.84
N ALA A 104 11.95 -21.25 6.79
CA ALA A 104 12.30 -22.11 5.66
C ALA A 104 11.46 -21.73 4.45
N VAL A 105 12.11 -21.54 3.30
CA VAL A 105 11.46 -21.29 2.02
C VAL A 105 11.79 -22.41 1.06
N CYS A 106 10.83 -22.81 0.23
CA CYS A 106 11.14 -23.77 -0.81
C CYS A 106 11.87 -23.12 -1.98
N LEU A 107 12.65 -23.93 -2.73
CA LEU A 107 13.55 -23.43 -3.78
C LEU A 107 12.97 -23.54 -5.20
N ALA A 108 11.70 -23.91 -5.34
CA ALA A 108 11.08 -23.96 -6.66
C ALA A 108 10.96 -22.56 -7.26
N TYR A 109 11.33 -22.47 -8.53
CA TYR A 109 11.27 -21.21 -9.26
C TYR A 109 9.84 -20.93 -9.74
N TYR A 110 9.43 -19.69 -9.59
CA TYR A 110 8.28 -19.09 -10.29
C TYR A 110 8.64 -17.66 -10.66
N PRO A 111 8.32 -17.18 -11.88
CA PRO A 111 8.66 -15.83 -12.29
C PRO A 111 8.01 -14.77 -11.40
N LYS A 112 8.78 -13.74 -11.10
CA LYS A 112 8.35 -12.59 -10.31
C LYS A 112 9.11 -11.34 -10.77
N PRO A 113 8.60 -10.14 -10.49
CA PRO A 113 9.32 -8.91 -10.80
C PRO A 113 10.71 -8.88 -10.18
N VAL A 114 11.65 -8.20 -10.85
CA VAL A 114 13.05 -8.11 -10.40
C VAL A 114 13.23 -7.25 -9.15
N LYS A 115 12.26 -6.36 -8.86
CA LYS A 115 12.29 -5.50 -7.68
C LYS A 115 11.39 -6.08 -6.60
N SER A 116 11.92 -6.20 -5.39
CA SER A 116 11.20 -6.73 -4.25
C SER A 116 11.11 -5.70 -3.12
N ILE A 117 10.01 -5.76 -2.40
CA ILE A 117 9.77 -4.92 -1.22
C ILE A 117 9.32 -5.83 -0.08
N ALA A 118 9.95 -5.68 1.09
CA ALA A 118 9.45 -6.27 2.32
C ALA A 118 8.31 -5.40 2.86
N ILE A 119 7.17 -6.01 3.12
CA ILE A 119 5.96 -5.32 3.57
C ILE A 119 5.40 -5.96 4.82
N LYS A 120 4.67 -5.17 5.58
CA LYS A 120 3.87 -5.63 6.72
C LYS A 120 2.41 -5.35 6.42
N VAL A 121 1.59 -6.39 6.39
CA VAL A 121 0.14 -6.25 6.22
C VAL A 121 -0.45 -5.66 7.49
N VAL A 122 -1.28 -4.65 7.35
CA VAL A 122 -1.90 -3.93 8.47
C VAL A 122 -3.40 -3.82 8.26
N ASN A 123 -4.12 -3.64 9.35
CA ASN A 123 -5.54 -3.30 9.32
C ASN A 123 -5.68 -1.77 9.20
N LYS A 124 -6.61 -1.34 8.39
CA LYS A 124 -6.94 0.08 8.28
C LYS A 124 -8.18 0.41 9.09
#